data_b7051b2d27bb82d99db94ddad59cc8ae
#
_entry.id   b7051b2d27bb82d99db94ddad59cc8ae
#
_cell.length_a   1.000
_cell.length_b   1.000
_cell.length_c   1.000
_cell.angle_alpha   90.00
_cell.angle_beta   90.00
_cell.angle_gamma   90.00
#
_symmetry.space_group_name_H-M   'P 1'
#
loop_
_entity.id
_entity.type
_entity.pdbx_description
1 polymer ?
#
loop_
_entity_poly.entity_id
_entity_poly.type
_entity_poly.pdbx_seq_one_letter_code
_entity_poly.pdbx_strand_id
1 'polypeptide(L)'
;MPGLEPGILKSKVWIMDFSESYDIFTSSDDYARRFQGRVGEWMLQVQERATMRMLAPYPNSSILDVGGGHGQLTGPLISKGHKVTVLGSSQECSARIRPWLDSGQCEFQVGSIMSLPYPDQSFDVVISYRLMAHLIRWQDFLRELARVAGKAVIVDYPEVRSINSLSPWLYGLKKRIEPNTRRFQCLREAQLLETFQESGFKRADRFPQYFLPMMLHRALKQPRLSSAMERIFRATGLTSLLGSPVILKVERKH
;
A
#
# COMPACT_ATOMS: atom_id res chain seq x y z
N MET A 1 13.13 -58.29 -16.52
CA MET A 1 12.88 -56.93 -17.00
C MET A 1 11.92 -56.26 -16.03
N PRO A 2 12.34 -55.28 -15.20
CA PRO A 2 11.42 -54.57 -14.30
C PRO A 2 10.84 -53.34 -15.00
N GLY A 3 9.53 -53.14 -14.77
CA GLY A 3 8.71 -52.11 -15.35
C GLY A 3 9.08 -50.69 -15.00
N LEU A 4 8.98 -49.81 -15.96
CA LEU A 4 9.06 -48.39 -15.86
C LEU A 4 7.75 -47.84 -15.27
N GLU A 5 7.79 -47.26 -14.08
CA GLU A 5 6.72 -46.45 -13.53
C GLU A 5 6.61 -45.11 -14.29
N PRO A 6 5.39 -44.60 -14.57
CA PRO A 6 5.22 -43.30 -15.21
C PRO A 6 5.49 -42.20 -14.21
N GLY A 7 6.62 -41.49 -14.41
CA GLY A 7 6.99 -40.33 -13.64
C GLY A 7 5.95 -39.23 -13.76
N ILE A 8 5.39 -38.81 -12.62
CA ILE A 8 4.55 -37.63 -12.44
C ILE A 8 5.38 -36.41 -12.81
N LEU A 9 5.08 -35.81 -13.97
CA LEU A 9 5.57 -34.48 -14.34
C LEU A 9 4.93 -33.47 -13.38
N LYS A 10 5.62 -33.16 -12.29
CA LYS A 10 5.33 -31.95 -11.54
C LYS A 10 5.69 -30.77 -12.45
N SER A 11 4.67 -30.08 -12.98
CA SER A 11 4.84 -28.79 -13.64
C SER A 11 5.63 -27.87 -12.72
N LYS A 12 6.89 -27.60 -13.05
CA LYS A 12 7.66 -26.53 -12.45
C LYS A 12 6.98 -25.22 -12.88
N VAL A 13 6.07 -24.71 -12.06
CA VAL A 13 5.69 -23.31 -12.11
C VAL A 13 6.97 -22.55 -11.79
N TRP A 14 7.51 -21.85 -12.78
CA TRP A 14 8.61 -20.92 -12.58
C TRP A 14 8.05 -19.79 -11.72
N ILE A 15 8.19 -19.89 -10.40
CA ILE A 15 7.98 -18.76 -9.52
C ILE A 15 9.16 -17.81 -9.83
N MET A 16 8.91 -16.74 -10.54
CA MET A 16 9.86 -15.64 -10.65
C MET A 16 10.03 -15.09 -9.24
N ASP A 17 11.14 -15.45 -8.60
CA ASP A 17 11.50 -14.95 -7.27
C ASP A 17 12.04 -13.53 -7.45
N PHE A 18 11.13 -12.56 -7.43
CA PHE A 18 11.51 -11.16 -7.42
C PHE A 18 12.01 -10.79 -6.02
N SER A 19 13.18 -10.17 -5.93
CA SER A 19 13.66 -9.63 -4.67
C SER A 19 12.63 -8.65 -4.07
N GLU A 20 12.37 -8.77 -2.78
CA GLU A 20 11.44 -7.92 -2.02
C GLU A 20 9.96 -8.00 -2.43
N SER A 21 9.46 -9.19 -2.82
CA SER A 21 8.05 -9.44 -3.20
C SER A 21 7.07 -9.42 -2.01
N TYR A 22 7.11 -8.34 -1.22
CA TYR A 22 6.28 -8.24 -0.01
C TYR A 22 4.77 -8.09 -0.32
N ASP A 23 4.44 -7.65 -1.51
CA ASP A 23 3.07 -7.50 -2.02
C ASP A 23 2.31 -8.84 -2.09
N ILE A 24 2.99 -9.98 -2.25
CA ILE A 24 2.38 -11.30 -2.15
C ILE A 24 1.72 -11.47 -0.76
N PHE A 25 2.42 -11.04 0.30
CA PHE A 25 1.86 -11.10 1.64
C PHE A 25 0.71 -10.12 1.84
N THR A 26 0.84 -8.86 1.39
CA THR A 26 -0.21 -7.86 1.56
C THR A 26 -1.46 -8.14 0.73
N SER A 27 -1.35 -8.96 -0.30
CA SER A 27 -2.48 -9.43 -1.12
C SER A 27 -3.16 -10.69 -0.55
N SER A 28 -2.58 -11.33 0.47
CA SER A 28 -3.08 -12.57 1.05
C SER A 28 -4.35 -12.38 1.89
N ASP A 29 -5.12 -13.46 2.04
CA ASP A 29 -6.30 -13.47 2.91
C ASP A 29 -5.94 -13.27 4.38
N ASP A 30 -4.78 -13.78 4.83
CA ASP A 30 -4.28 -13.55 6.19
C ASP A 30 -4.07 -12.07 6.48
N TYR A 31 -3.53 -11.33 5.52
CA TYR A 31 -3.35 -9.89 5.67
C TYR A 31 -4.70 -9.17 5.65
N ALA A 32 -5.61 -9.56 4.74
CA ALA A 32 -6.92 -8.97 4.62
C ALA A 32 -7.78 -9.16 5.89
N ARG A 33 -7.61 -10.28 6.61
CA ARG A 33 -8.29 -10.51 7.90
C ARG A 33 -8.00 -9.43 8.94
N ARG A 34 -6.89 -8.70 8.83
CA ARG A 34 -6.57 -7.54 9.70
C ARG A 34 -7.53 -6.38 9.54
N PHE A 35 -8.23 -6.32 8.41
CA PHE A 35 -9.19 -5.28 8.08
C PHE A 35 -10.64 -5.78 8.06
N GLN A 36 -10.88 -6.97 8.59
CA GLN A 36 -12.24 -7.50 8.74
C GLN A 36 -13.03 -6.79 9.83
N GLY A 37 -14.35 -6.77 9.68
CA GLY A 37 -15.28 -6.16 10.60
C GLY A 37 -15.30 -4.63 10.53
N ARG A 38 -16.28 -4.05 11.25
CA ARG A 38 -16.64 -2.63 11.14
C ARG A 38 -15.50 -1.63 11.38
N VAL A 39 -14.52 -1.97 12.24
CA VAL A 39 -13.37 -1.12 12.51
C VAL A 39 -12.35 -1.21 11.37
N GLY A 40 -12.10 -2.40 10.85
CA GLY A 40 -11.23 -2.60 9.68
C GLY A 40 -11.78 -1.88 8.45
N GLU A 41 -13.08 -2.01 8.18
CA GLU A 41 -13.78 -1.29 7.11
C GLU A 41 -13.66 0.24 7.28
N TRP A 42 -13.86 0.75 8.50
CA TRP A 42 -13.66 2.17 8.79
C TRP A 42 -12.23 2.63 8.49
N MET A 43 -11.22 1.83 8.83
CA MET A 43 -9.82 2.14 8.52
C MET A 43 -9.59 2.22 7.00
N LEU A 44 -10.09 1.25 6.25
CA LEU A 44 -9.98 1.23 4.80
C LEU A 44 -10.70 2.46 4.17
N GLN A 45 -11.87 2.83 4.67
CA GLN A 45 -12.60 4.02 4.24
C GLN A 45 -11.87 5.34 4.54
N VAL A 46 -11.11 5.43 5.65
CA VAL A 46 -10.28 6.61 5.95
C VAL A 46 -9.19 6.75 4.89
N GLN A 47 -8.51 5.65 4.54
CA GLN A 47 -7.48 5.63 3.51
C GLN A 47 -8.06 5.96 2.13
N GLU A 48 -9.18 5.34 1.76
CA GLU A 48 -9.87 5.56 0.49
C GLU A 48 -10.25 7.04 0.32
N ARG A 49 -10.95 7.63 1.31
CA ARG A 49 -11.36 9.05 1.25
C ARG A 49 -10.18 9.99 1.09
N ALA A 50 -9.07 9.74 1.79
CA ALA A 50 -7.85 10.53 1.65
C ALA A 50 -7.26 10.40 0.24
N THR A 51 -7.21 9.18 -0.30
CA THR A 51 -6.71 8.91 -1.66
C THR A 51 -7.57 9.60 -2.72
N MET A 52 -8.91 9.46 -2.63
CA MET A 52 -9.83 10.12 -3.58
C MET A 52 -9.71 11.64 -3.53
N ARG A 53 -9.53 12.24 -2.35
CA ARG A 53 -9.26 13.68 -2.22
C ARG A 53 -7.94 14.07 -2.91
N MET A 54 -6.88 13.29 -2.73
CA MET A 54 -5.58 13.54 -3.35
C MET A 54 -5.62 13.39 -4.87
N LEU A 55 -6.51 12.53 -5.39
CA LEU A 55 -6.72 12.29 -6.81
C LEU A 55 -7.66 13.31 -7.48
N ALA A 56 -8.39 14.12 -6.71
CA ALA A 56 -9.37 15.07 -7.26
C ALA A 56 -8.80 15.99 -8.38
N PRO A 57 -7.51 16.42 -8.35
CA PRO A 57 -6.92 17.20 -9.44
C PRO A 57 -6.66 16.40 -10.75
N TYR A 58 -6.82 15.08 -10.73
CA TYR A 58 -6.47 14.19 -11.84
C TYR A 58 -7.67 13.35 -12.30
N PRO A 59 -8.74 13.96 -12.83
CA PRO A 59 -9.90 13.20 -13.31
C PRO A 59 -9.52 12.31 -14.51
N ASN A 60 -10.18 11.15 -14.64
CA ASN A 60 -10.03 10.21 -15.77
C ASN A 60 -8.57 9.81 -16.07
N SER A 61 -7.72 9.73 -15.06
CA SER A 61 -6.30 9.44 -15.20
C SER A 61 -6.04 7.94 -15.34
N SER A 62 -4.91 7.61 -15.99
CA SER A 62 -4.30 6.30 -15.92
C SER A 62 -3.59 6.14 -14.58
N ILE A 63 -3.95 5.09 -13.83
CA ILE A 63 -3.40 4.82 -12.49
C ILE A 63 -2.75 3.44 -12.46
N LEU A 64 -1.48 3.41 -12.03
CA LEU A 64 -0.81 2.17 -11.65
C LEU A 64 -0.88 1.99 -10.14
N ASP A 65 -1.47 0.87 -9.67
CA ASP A 65 -1.48 0.47 -8.26
C ASP A 65 -0.44 -0.63 -8.02
N VAL A 66 0.73 -0.24 -7.52
CA VAL A 66 1.87 -1.14 -7.31
C VAL A 66 1.70 -1.89 -5.99
N GLY A 67 1.56 -3.21 -6.06
CA GLY A 67 1.23 -4.06 -4.92
C GLY A 67 -0.24 -3.94 -4.51
N GLY A 68 -1.11 -3.44 -5.38
CA GLY A 68 -2.54 -3.20 -5.14
C GLY A 68 -3.42 -4.45 -5.06
N GLY A 69 -2.86 -5.65 -5.06
CA GLY A 69 -3.57 -6.93 -5.04
C GLY A 69 -4.52 -7.14 -3.85
N HIS A 70 -4.46 -6.29 -2.83
CA HIS A 70 -5.47 -6.26 -1.76
C HIS A 70 -6.87 -5.88 -2.30
N GLY A 71 -6.96 -5.17 -3.43
CA GLY A 71 -8.21 -4.82 -4.12
C GLY A 71 -9.02 -3.69 -3.48
N GLN A 72 -8.49 -3.03 -2.44
CA GLN A 72 -9.22 -1.99 -1.69
C GLN A 72 -9.55 -0.77 -2.55
N LEU A 73 -8.63 -0.32 -3.39
CA LEU A 73 -8.79 0.90 -4.17
C LEU A 73 -9.31 0.64 -5.58
N THR A 74 -9.18 -0.57 -6.11
CA THR A 74 -9.53 -0.91 -7.49
C THR A 74 -10.96 -0.48 -7.84
N GLY A 75 -11.96 -0.94 -7.08
CA GLY A 75 -13.36 -0.55 -7.32
C GLY A 75 -13.62 0.95 -7.19
N PRO A 76 -13.23 1.61 -6.09
CA PRO A 76 -13.32 3.07 -5.94
C PRO A 76 -12.67 3.87 -7.06
N LEU A 77 -11.48 3.48 -7.53
CA LEU A 77 -10.80 4.16 -8.64
C LEU A 77 -11.58 4.02 -9.96
N ILE A 78 -12.03 2.81 -10.28
CA ILE A 78 -12.86 2.54 -11.47
C ILE A 78 -14.15 3.36 -11.42
N SER A 79 -14.82 3.38 -10.26
CA SER A 79 -16.09 4.13 -10.10
C SER A 79 -15.93 5.64 -10.28
N LYS A 80 -14.72 6.17 -10.17
CA LYS A 80 -14.35 7.57 -10.42
C LYS A 80 -13.86 7.82 -11.85
N GLY A 81 -13.93 6.82 -12.72
CA GLY A 81 -13.56 6.94 -14.13
C GLY A 81 -12.09 6.82 -14.44
N HIS A 82 -11.27 6.35 -13.49
CA HIS A 82 -9.86 6.10 -13.74
C HIS A 82 -9.63 4.79 -14.50
N LYS A 83 -8.61 4.75 -15.35
CA LYS A 83 -8.09 3.52 -15.95
C LYS A 83 -7.09 2.90 -14.99
N VAL A 84 -7.38 1.72 -14.49
CA VAL A 84 -6.60 1.08 -13.42
C VAL A 84 -5.82 -0.10 -13.94
N THR A 85 -4.51 -0.07 -13.75
CA THR A 85 -3.61 -1.21 -13.90
C THR A 85 -3.05 -1.55 -12.52
N VAL A 86 -3.12 -2.83 -12.13
CA VAL A 86 -2.53 -3.33 -10.88
C VAL A 86 -1.30 -4.15 -11.21
N LEU A 87 -0.19 -3.88 -10.54
CA LEU A 87 1.02 -4.71 -10.64
C LEU A 87 1.22 -5.48 -9.36
N GLY A 88 1.51 -6.78 -9.49
CA GLY A 88 1.87 -7.66 -8.40
C GLY A 88 3.03 -8.59 -8.75
N SER A 89 3.80 -9.02 -7.75
CA SER A 89 4.96 -9.90 -7.94
C SER A 89 4.60 -11.35 -8.30
N SER A 90 3.32 -11.73 -8.17
CA SER A 90 2.83 -13.07 -8.47
C SER A 90 1.40 -13.00 -9.01
N GLN A 91 1.01 -13.98 -9.81
CA GLN A 91 -0.37 -14.13 -10.29
C GLN A 91 -1.39 -14.25 -9.13
N GLU A 92 -0.98 -14.78 -7.99
CA GLU A 92 -1.80 -14.91 -6.80
C GLU A 92 -2.27 -13.54 -6.26
N CYS A 93 -1.49 -12.47 -6.49
CA CYS A 93 -1.86 -11.11 -6.10
C CYS A 93 -3.12 -10.60 -6.83
N SER A 94 -3.53 -11.22 -7.94
CA SER A 94 -4.73 -10.85 -8.69
C SER A 94 -6.04 -11.40 -8.09
N ALA A 95 -5.97 -12.35 -7.15
CA ALA A 95 -7.15 -13.10 -6.69
C ALA A 95 -8.29 -12.21 -6.20
N ARG A 96 -7.98 -11.14 -5.45
CA ARG A 96 -8.98 -10.25 -4.84
C ARG A 96 -9.55 -9.20 -5.81
N ILE A 97 -8.88 -8.96 -6.93
CA ILE A 97 -9.32 -8.03 -7.97
C ILE A 97 -9.98 -8.74 -9.16
N ARG A 98 -10.11 -10.07 -9.09
CA ARG A 98 -10.69 -10.92 -10.14
C ARG A 98 -12.02 -10.39 -10.71
N PRO A 99 -12.99 -9.93 -9.91
CA PRO A 99 -14.26 -9.44 -10.44
C PRO A 99 -14.10 -8.29 -11.45
N TRP A 100 -13.14 -7.38 -11.23
CA TRP A 100 -12.87 -6.27 -12.15
C TRP A 100 -12.01 -6.69 -13.35
N LEU A 101 -11.14 -7.71 -13.19
CA LEU A 101 -10.38 -8.28 -14.29
C LEU A 101 -11.31 -9.04 -15.27
N ASP A 102 -12.16 -9.90 -14.75
CA ASP A 102 -13.09 -10.72 -15.56
C ASP A 102 -14.11 -9.85 -16.32
N SER A 103 -14.44 -8.68 -15.79
CA SER A 103 -15.29 -7.68 -16.44
C SER A 103 -14.54 -6.70 -17.36
N GLY A 104 -13.21 -6.83 -17.48
CA GLY A 104 -12.37 -5.94 -18.31
C GLY A 104 -12.28 -4.50 -17.81
N GLN A 105 -12.62 -4.23 -16.54
CA GLN A 105 -12.60 -2.89 -15.94
C GLN A 105 -11.24 -2.49 -15.38
N CYS A 106 -10.33 -3.43 -15.17
CA CYS A 106 -8.93 -3.15 -14.83
C CYS A 106 -8.00 -4.17 -15.49
N GLU A 107 -6.72 -3.87 -15.48
CA GLU A 107 -5.65 -4.73 -15.96
C GLU A 107 -4.79 -5.22 -14.80
N PHE A 108 -4.17 -6.41 -14.96
CA PHE A 108 -3.20 -6.94 -14.01
C PHE A 108 -1.94 -7.38 -14.73
N GLN A 109 -0.79 -6.97 -14.20
CA GLN A 109 0.53 -7.35 -14.69
C GLN A 109 1.34 -8.01 -13.60
N VAL A 110 1.92 -9.17 -13.88
CA VAL A 110 2.95 -9.76 -13.03
C VAL A 110 4.29 -9.13 -13.35
N GLY A 111 4.99 -8.63 -12.33
CA GLY A 111 6.28 -7.99 -12.50
C GLY A 111 6.98 -7.68 -11.18
N SER A 112 8.26 -7.35 -11.24
CA SER A 112 9.00 -6.90 -10.06
C SER A 112 8.50 -5.53 -9.62
N ILE A 113 8.18 -5.37 -8.33
CA ILE A 113 7.89 -4.05 -7.74
C ILE A 113 9.14 -3.17 -7.66
N MET A 114 10.33 -3.76 -7.74
CA MET A 114 11.63 -3.07 -7.68
C MET A 114 12.19 -2.68 -9.04
N SER A 115 11.55 -3.13 -10.14
CA SER A 115 11.89 -2.78 -11.53
C SER A 115 10.63 -2.94 -12.35
N LEU A 116 9.88 -1.84 -12.47
CA LEU A 116 8.56 -1.83 -13.08
C LEU A 116 8.66 -2.03 -14.59
N PRO A 117 7.89 -2.97 -15.20
CA PRO A 117 8.00 -3.30 -16.63
C PRO A 117 7.27 -2.28 -17.53
N TYR A 118 7.42 -1.00 -17.23
CA TYR A 118 6.77 0.09 -17.94
C TYR A 118 7.77 1.18 -18.32
N PRO A 119 7.56 1.88 -19.45
CA PRO A 119 8.34 3.06 -19.81
C PRO A 119 8.22 4.19 -18.79
N ASP A 120 9.14 5.15 -18.88
CA ASP A 120 9.08 6.36 -18.07
C ASP A 120 7.78 7.12 -18.34
N GLN A 121 7.18 7.65 -17.26
CA GLN A 121 5.98 8.49 -17.30
C GLN A 121 4.78 7.84 -18.02
N SER A 122 4.67 6.52 -18.01
CA SER A 122 3.61 5.77 -18.69
C SER A 122 2.24 5.84 -17.99
N PHE A 123 2.20 6.28 -16.75
CA PHE A 123 0.96 6.46 -15.98
C PHE A 123 0.84 7.90 -15.46
N ASP A 124 -0.36 8.46 -15.48
CA ASP A 124 -0.60 9.78 -14.88
C ASP A 124 -0.28 9.78 -13.39
N VAL A 125 -0.79 8.80 -12.64
CA VAL A 125 -0.58 8.66 -11.20
C VAL A 125 -0.15 7.24 -10.85
N VAL A 126 0.81 7.13 -9.94
CA VAL A 126 1.24 5.85 -9.37
C VAL A 126 0.89 5.81 -7.89
N ILE A 127 0.26 4.73 -7.45
CA ILE A 127 -0.14 4.52 -6.04
C ILE A 127 0.58 3.29 -5.53
N SER A 128 1.03 3.32 -4.27
CA SER A 128 1.50 2.12 -3.59
C SER A 128 1.26 2.23 -2.09
N TYR A 129 0.55 1.27 -1.53
CA TYR A 129 0.22 1.23 -0.11
C TYR A 129 0.74 -0.04 0.58
N ARG A 130 1.12 0.13 1.85
CA ARG A 130 1.47 -0.96 2.77
C ARG A 130 2.76 -1.72 2.42
N LEU A 131 3.57 -1.24 1.49
CA LEU A 131 4.83 -1.86 1.09
C LEU A 131 6.04 -1.21 1.75
N MET A 132 6.10 0.12 1.81
CA MET A 132 7.27 0.90 2.25
C MET A 132 7.87 0.45 3.58
N ALA A 133 7.02 0.04 4.53
CA ALA A 133 7.45 -0.41 5.86
C ALA A 133 8.31 -1.68 5.82
N HIS A 134 8.28 -2.43 4.75
CA HIS A 134 8.81 -3.77 4.65
C HIS A 134 9.95 -3.92 3.62
N LEU A 135 10.17 -2.90 2.80
CA LEU A 135 11.20 -2.89 1.75
C LEU A 135 12.53 -2.41 2.32
N ILE A 136 13.58 -3.18 2.14
CA ILE A 136 14.95 -2.79 2.53
C ILE A 136 15.45 -1.68 1.61
N ARG A 137 15.22 -1.84 0.31
CA ARG A 137 15.64 -0.92 -0.76
C ARG A 137 14.52 0.07 -1.13
N TRP A 138 13.84 0.63 -0.13
CA TRP A 138 12.69 1.51 -0.35
C TRP A 138 13.01 2.77 -1.17
N GLN A 139 14.24 3.28 -1.15
CA GLN A 139 14.65 4.42 -1.99
C GLN A 139 14.62 4.04 -3.48
N ASP A 140 15.13 2.86 -3.83
CA ASP A 140 15.09 2.37 -5.22
C ASP A 140 13.65 2.16 -5.66
N PHE A 141 12.81 1.64 -4.79
CA PHE A 141 11.38 1.51 -5.03
C PHE A 141 10.72 2.86 -5.31
N LEU A 142 11.00 3.89 -4.51
CA LEU A 142 10.46 5.24 -4.75
C LEU A 142 10.94 5.82 -6.08
N ARG A 143 12.21 5.61 -6.46
CA ARG A 143 12.74 6.04 -7.77
C ARG A 143 12.00 5.36 -8.92
N GLU A 144 11.69 4.07 -8.80
CA GLU A 144 10.90 3.34 -9.80
C GLU A 144 9.46 3.86 -9.90
N LEU A 145 8.78 4.10 -8.77
CA LEU A 145 7.46 4.72 -8.78
C LEU A 145 7.50 6.11 -9.47
N ALA A 146 8.49 6.92 -9.12
CA ALA A 146 8.68 8.25 -9.71
C ALA A 146 9.01 8.18 -11.20
N ARG A 147 9.80 7.19 -11.65
CA ARG A 147 10.16 7.00 -13.05
C ARG A 147 8.93 6.81 -13.94
N VAL A 148 8.03 5.92 -13.53
CA VAL A 148 6.83 5.57 -14.32
C VAL A 148 5.66 6.53 -14.15
N ALA A 149 5.71 7.44 -13.15
CA ALA A 149 4.67 8.43 -12.89
C ALA A 149 4.88 9.71 -13.73
N GLY A 150 3.89 10.09 -14.51
CA GLY A 150 3.91 11.33 -15.29
C GLY A 150 3.57 12.58 -14.47
N LYS A 151 2.63 12.48 -13.52
CA LYS A 151 2.09 13.63 -12.78
C LYS A 151 2.30 13.52 -11.28
N ALA A 152 1.90 12.41 -10.65
CA ALA A 152 1.96 12.28 -9.20
C ALA A 152 2.25 10.86 -8.73
N VAL A 153 2.82 10.75 -7.52
CA VAL A 153 2.96 9.49 -6.77
C VAL A 153 2.26 9.62 -5.43
N ILE A 154 1.51 8.61 -5.02
CA ILE A 154 0.85 8.53 -3.71
C ILE A 154 1.32 7.26 -3.01
N VAL A 155 1.96 7.41 -1.85
CA VAL A 155 2.45 6.28 -1.04
C VAL A 155 2.02 6.43 0.40
N ASP A 156 1.97 5.32 1.15
CA ASP A 156 1.88 5.39 2.60
C ASP A 156 3.18 4.88 3.26
N TYR A 157 3.47 5.42 4.44
CA TYR A 157 4.60 4.99 5.25
C TYR A 157 4.32 5.19 6.74
N PRO A 158 4.87 4.35 7.62
CA PRO A 158 4.84 4.58 9.06
C PRO A 158 5.86 5.64 9.45
N GLU A 159 5.39 6.74 10.04
CA GLU A 159 6.21 7.88 10.46
C GLU A 159 6.98 7.56 11.75
N VAL A 160 8.28 7.87 11.76
CA VAL A 160 9.18 7.63 12.90
C VAL A 160 8.79 8.45 14.16
N ARG A 161 8.20 9.62 13.99
CA ARG A 161 7.75 10.48 15.10
C ARG A 161 6.45 10.04 15.74
N SER A 162 5.82 8.99 15.23
CA SER A 162 4.55 8.49 15.75
C SER A 162 4.71 7.63 17.00
N ILE A 163 3.60 7.41 17.71
CA ILE A 163 3.54 6.43 18.80
C ILE A 163 3.98 5.02 18.34
N ASN A 164 3.86 4.73 17.06
CA ASN A 164 4.34 3.47 16.48
C ASN A 164 5.87 3.31 16.56
N SER A 165 6.64 4.38 16.69
CA SER A 165 8.10 4.33 16.91
C SER A 165 8.47 3.77 18.29
N LEU A 166 7.58 3.85 19.27
CA LEU A 166 7.69 3.19 20.57
C LEU A 166 7.45 1.67 20.46
N SER A 167 7.14 1.20 19.27
CA SER A 167 6.84 -0.21 18.96
C SER A 167 7.92 -1.22 19.39
N PRO A 168 9.24 -0.94 19.42
CA PRO A 168 10.21 -1.88 19.96
C PRO A 168 9.92 -2.24 21.42
N TRP A 169 9.49 -1.28 22.23
CA TRP A 169 9.10 -1.49 23.63
C TRP A 169 7.77 -2.25 23.75
N LEU A 170 6.83 -1.97 22.84
CA LEU A 170 5.51 -2.60 22.77
C LEU A 170 5.51 -3.89 21.93
N TYR A 171 6.65 -4.27 21.32
CA TYR A 171 6.73 -5.40 20.41
C TYR A 171 6.36 -6.74 21.08
N GLY A 172 6.75 -6.92 22.34
CA GLY A 172 6.36 -8.09 23.12
C GLY A 172 4.84 -8.21 23.34
N LEU A 173 4.20 -7.08 23.63
CA LEU A 173 2.73 -7.00 23.77
C LEU A 173 2.04 -7.17 22.41
N LYS A 174 2.58 -6.53 21.37
CA LYS A 174 2.08 -6.64 19.99
C LYS A 174 2.14 -8.07 19.47
N LYS A 175 3.23 -8.81 19.72
CA LYS A 175 3.37 -10.21 19.32
C LYS A 175 2.40 -11.14 20.02
N ARG A 176 1.97 -10.81 21.25
CA ARG A 176 0.93 -11.56 21.97
C ARG A 176 -0.47 -11.34 21.38
N ILE A 177 -0.73 -10.14 20.87
CA ILE A 177 -2.04 -9.76 20.29
C ILE A 177 -2.13 -10.11 18.81
N GLU A 178 -1.03 -9.96 18.09
CA GLU A 178 -0.89 -10.27 16.65
C GLU A 178 0.34 -11.16 16.41
N PRO A 179 0.22 -12.51 16.55
CA PRO A 179 1.36 -13.43 16.43
C PRO A 179 2.10 -13.36 15.10
N ASN A 180 1.40 -12.98 14.01
CA ASN A 180 1.93 -12.84 12.66
C ASN A 180 2.52 -11.46 12.34
N THR A 181 2.84 -10.66 13.38
CA THR A 181 3.47 -9.34 13.16
C THR A 181 4.90 -9.52 12.68
N ARG A 182 5.17 -9.09 11.43
CA ARG A 182 6.52 -9.02 10.87
C ARG A 182 7.22 -7.74 11.31
N ARG A 183 8.56 -7.72 11.25
CA ARG A 183 9.34 -6.50 11.45
C ARG A 183 8.93 -5.47 10.41
N PHE A 184 8.73 -4.24 10.82
CA PHE A 184 8.50 -3.11 9.95
C PHE A 184 9.41 -1.96 10.39
N GLN A 185 9.82 -1.15 9.45
CA GLN A 185 10.60 0.05 9.72
C GLN A 185 9.70 1.29 9.67
N CYS A 186 9.97 2.23 10.57
CA CYS A 186 9.41 3.57 10.50
C CYS A 186 10.37 4.45 9.70
N LEU A 187 9.83 5.34 8.89
CA LEU A 187 10.59 6.18 7.98
C LEU A 187 10.43 7.65 8.35
N ARG A 188 11.40 8.47 7.99
CA ARG A 188 11.32 9.94 8.13
C ARG A 188 10.84 10.54 6.82
N GLU A 189 9.81 11.37 6.87
CA GLU A 189 9.28 12.06 5.70
C GLU A 189 10.37 12.79 4.90
N ALA A 190 11.33 13.42 5.60
CA ALA A 190 12.43 14.14 4.96
C ALA A 190 13.24 13.25 3.99
N GLN A 191 13.49 11.98 4.37
CA GLN A 191 14.23 11.04 3.53
C GLN A 191 13.43 10.63 2.27
N LEU A 192 12.10 10.46 2.42
CA LEU A 192 11.24 10.18 1.27
C LEU A 192 11.23 11.36 0.32
N LEU A 193 11.08 12.58 0.85
CA LEU A 193 11.05 13.81 0.07
C LEU A 193 12.38 14.07 -0.66
N GLU A 194 13.52 13.78 -0.02
CA GLU A 194 14.84 13.85 -0.65
C GLU A 194 14.92 12.94 -1.87
N THR A 195 14.56 11.65 -1.71
CA THR A 195 14.53 10.68 -2.83
C THR A 195 13.58 11.12 -3.96
N PHE A 196 12.42 11.66 -3.63
CA PHE A 196 11.48 12.16 -4.63
C PHE A 196 11.98 13.46 -5.29
N GLN A 197 12.67 14.34 -4.56
CA GLN A 197 13.25 15.56 -5.11
C GLN A 197 14.35 15.27 -6.13
N GLU A 198 15.20 14.26 -5.86
CA GLU A 198 16.20 13.75 -6.82
C GLU A 198 15.54 13.27 -8.13
N SER A 199 14.32 12.74 -8.03
CA SER A 199 13.52 12.26 -9.18
C SER A 199 12.63 13.33 -9.80
N GLY A 200 12.79 14.61 -9.42
CA GLY A 200 12.05 15.74 -10.02
C GLY A 200 10.64 15.96 -9.44
N PHE A 201 10.35 15.44 -8.24
CA PHE A 201 9.06 15.64 -7.58
C PHE A 201 9.17 16.61 -6.40
N LYS A 202 8.03 17.17 -5.99
CA LYS A 202 7.86 17.98 -4.79
C LYS A 202 6.67 17.49 -3.98
N ARG A 203 6.67 17.74 -2.66
CA ARG A 203 5.51 17.44 -1.81
C ARG A 203 4.30 18.28 -2.24
N ALA A 204 3.15 17.62 -2.40
CA ALA A 204 1.89 18.27 -2.76
C ALA A 204 0.83 18.13 -1.65
N ASP A 205 0.69 16.97 -1.02
CA ASP A 205 -0.27 16.77 0.07
C ASP A 205 0.26 15.73 1.07
N ARG A 206 -0.24 15.78 2.30
CA ARG A 206 0.10 14.90 3.40
C ARG A 206 -1.13 14.61 4.25
N PHE A 207 -1.40 13.34 4.53
CA PHE A 207 -2.51 12.93 5.37
C PHE A 207 -2.09 11.87 6.39
N PRO A 208 -1.74 12.24 7.63
CA PRO A 208 -1.56 11.30 8.73
C PRO A 208 -2.91 10.67 9.07
N GLN A 209 -2.98 9.33 9.09
CA GLN A 209 -4.27 8.65 9.19
C GLN A 209 -4.79 8.63 10.63
N TYR A 210 -3.99 8.15 11.57
CA TYR A 210 -4.41 7.94 12.96
C TYR A 210 -3.34 8.44 13.93
N PHE A 211 -3.77 9.03 15.05
CA PHE A 211 -2.91 9.29 16.19
C PHE A 211 -2.68 8.02 17.00
N LEU A 212 -3.75 7.29 17.30
CA LEU A 212 -3.66 6.03 18.04
C LEU A 212 -3.18 4.88 17.15
N PRO A 213 -2.42 3.93 17.69
CA PRO A 213 -2.03 2.73 16.95
C PRO A 213 -3.24 1.96 16.42
N MET A 214 -3.17 1.49 15.17
CA MET A 214 -4.25 0.71 14.54
C MET A 214 -4.67 -0.52 15.35
N MET A 215 -3.72 -1.12 16.07
CA MET A 215 -3.97 -2.25 16.98
C MET A 215 -4.98 -1.88 18.09
N LEU A 216 -4.87 -0.67 18.65
CA LEU A 216 -5.78 -0.20 19.68
C LEU A 216 -7.21 -0.03 19.15
N HIS A 217 -7.36 0.55 17.96
CA HIS A 217 -8.67 0.64 17.31
C HIS A 217 -9.31 -0.73 17.07
N ARG A 218 -8.51 -1.73 16.64
CA ARG A 218 -8.99 -3.10 16.46
C ARG A 218 -9.41 -3.74 17.79
N ALA A 219 -8.67 -3.49 18.86
CA ALA A 219 -9.02 -3.97 20.21
C ALA A 219 -10.33 -3.36 20.73
N LEU A 220 -10.58 -2.08 20.45
CA LEU A 220 -11.82 -1.38 20.84
C LEU A 220 -13.06 -1.92 20.12
N LYS A 221 -12.93 -2.47 18.92
CA LYS A 221 -14.02 -3.01 18.08
C LYS A 221 -15.21 -2.05 17.83
N GLN A 222 -15.02 -0.75 18.09
CA GLN A 222 -16.06 0.28 18.06
C GLN A 222 -15.67 1.41 17.08
N PRO A 223 -16.11 1.39 15.82
CA PRO A 223 -15.70 2.38 14.82
C PRO A 223 -16.17 3.80 15.14
N ARG A 224 -17.36 3.96 15.77
CA ARG A 224 -17.86 5.27 16.19
C ARG A 224 -16.97 5.91 17.26
N LEU A 225 -16.55 5.13 18.26
CA LEU A 225 -15.64 5.58 19.32
C LEU A 225 -14.26 5.90 18.73
N SER A 226 -13.72 5.01 17.92
CA SER A 226 -12.45 5.22 17.21
C SER A 226 -12.48 6.52 16.38
N SER A 227 -13.55 6.74 15.61
CA SER A 227 -13.72 7.96 14.81
C SER A 227 -13.86 9.23 15.67
N ALA A 228 -14.56 9.15 16.80
CA ALA A 228 -14.71 10.28 17.72
C ALA A 228 -13.36 10.67 18.34
N MET A 229 -12.60 9.69 18.83
CA MET A 229 -11.27 9.91 19.41
C MET A 229 -10.32 10.53 18.36
N GLU A 230 -10.25 9.98 17.15
CA GLU A 230 -9.38 10.51 16.09
C GLU A 230 -9.80 11.90 15.63
N ARG A 231 -11.09 12.25 15.68
CA ARG A 231 -11.54 13.65 15.43
C ARG A 231 -11.00 14.61 16.50
N ILE A 232 -11.01 14.21 17.76
CA ILE A 232 -10.45 15.03 18.86
C ILE A 232 -8.94 15.24 18.66
N PHE A 233 -8.18 14.14 18.43
CA PHE A 233 -6.75 14.22 18.19
C PHE A 233 -6.39 15.02 16.93
N ARG A 234 -7.22 14.98 15.92
CA ARG A 234 -7.05 15.79 14.71
C ARG A 234 -7.34 17.26 14.98
N ALA A 235 -8.39 17.58 15.74
CA ALA A 235 -8.75 18.94 16.11
C ALA A 235 -7.68 19.61 17.01
N THR A 236 -7.02 18.84 17.86
CA THR A 236 -5.90 19.31 18.70
C THR A 236 -4.55 19.38 17.97
N GLY A 237 -4.49 18.96 16.69
CA GLY A 237 -3.26 18.91 15.90
C GLY A 237 -2.36 17.70 16.18
N LEU A 238 -2.67 16.86 17.16
CA LEU A 238 -1.84 15.70 17.53
C LEU A 238 -1.73 14.70 16.37
N THR A 239 -2.82 14.41 15.66
CA THR A 239 -2.77 13.54 14.48
C THR A 239 -1.89 14.13 13.39
N SER A 240 -1.89 15.46 13.21
CA SER A 240 -1.08 16.12 12.18
C SER A 240 0.42 16.02 12.46
N LEU A 241 0.80 16.04 13.75
CA LEU A 241 2.20 15.98 14.18
C LEU A 241 2.74 14.56 14.32
N LEU A 242 1.95 13.67 14.90
CA LEU A 242 2.37 12.34 15.38
C LEU A 242 1.58 11.17 14.76
N GLY A 243 0.66 11.46 13.86
CA GLY A 243 -0.19 10.44 13.25
C GLY A 243 0.56 9.53 12.28
N SER A 244 0.13 8.25 12.23
CA SER A 244 0.72 7.20 11.39
C SER A 244 -0.33 6.09 11.11
N PRO A 245 -0.25 5.41 9.95
CA PRO A 245 0.62 5.72 8.82
C PRO A 245 0.26 7.05 8.15
N VAL A 246 1.21 7.61 7.42
CA VAL A 246 1.03 8.87 6.66
C VAL A 246 0.84 8.53 5.19
N ILE A 247 -0.19 9.09 4.57
CA ILE A 247 -0.32 9.11 3.11
C ILE A 247 0.37 10.38 2.61
N LEU A 248 1.33 10.22 1.71
CA LEU A 248 2.11 11.29 1.10
C LEU A 248 1.80 11.32 -0.40
N LYS A 249 1.40 12.50 -0.89
CA LYS A 249 1.34 12.77 -2.32
C LYS A 249 2.49 13.69 -2.71
N VAL A 250 3.21 13.29 -3.74
CA VAL A 250 4.20 14.14 -4.42
C VAL A 250 3.78 14.36 -5.87
N GLU A 251 4.12 15.52 -6.41
CA GLU A 251 3.82 15.92 -7.78
C GLU A 251 5.10 16.23 -8.53
N ARG A 252 5.13 15.91 -9.84
CA ARG A 252 6.26 16.25 -10.71
C ARG A 252 6.39 17.78 -10.78
N LYS A 253 7.62 18.27 -10.68
CA LYS A 253 7.94 19.69 -10.94
C LYS A 253 7.77 19.97 -12.44
N HIS A 254 7.04 20.98 -12.77
CA HIS A 254 6.93 21.51 -14.12
C HIS A 254 8.09 22.44 -14.42
#